data_1b8c678127db7d341a8f0a614aa8d71d
#
_entry.id   1b8c678127db7d341a8f0a614aa8d71d
#
_cell.length_a   1.000
_cell.length_b   1.000
_cell.length_c   1.000
_cell.angle_alpha   90.00
_cell.angle_beta   90.00
_cell.angle_gamma   90.00
#
_symmetry.space_group_name_H-M   'P 1'
#
loop_
_entity.id
_entity.type
_entity.pdbx_description
1 polymer ?
#
loop_
_entity_poly.entity_id
_entity_poly.type
_entity_poly.pdbx_seq_one_letter_code
_entity_poly.pdbx_strand_id
1 'polypeptide(L)'
;VPLGTVNKIFSGATKSPQYDTILALETVLGMTFYRDEDGPYVSSMREEAFHYTVQGSYTLKDYYALPDHLRAELIDGQFYYMSSPGPIHQKLVGELYFQIKEYIRRKGGPCDVFLAPFDVFLDSDDRTVVQPDLMIICDQTRVEAKGVTGAPDFVLEIISESTGKKDYSTKLNKYWSAG
;
A
#
# COMPACT_ATOMS: atom_id res chain seq x y z
N VAL A 1 -4.92 9.03 20.34
CA VAL A 1 -5.36 7.68 20.78
C VAL A 1 -4.22 6.70 20.55
N PRO A 2 -3.84 5.84 21.52
CA PRO A 2 -2.79 4.84 21.31
C PRO A 2 -3.16 3.86 20.19
N LEU A 3 -2.19 3.52 19.34
CA LEU A 3 -2.39 2.63 18.18
C LEU A 3 -3.00 1.27 18.56
N GLY A 4 -2.62 0.72 19.74
CA GLY A 4 -3.20 -0.51 20.27
C GLY A 4 -4.69 -0.42 20.59
N THR A 5 -5.19 0.77 20.95
CA THR A 5 -6.62 1.02 21.18
C THR A 5 -7.38 1.10 19.85
N VAL A 6 -6.79 1.78 18.86
CA VAL A 6 -7.34 1.87 17.50
C VAL A 6 -7.49 0.47 16.90
N ASN A 7 -6.43 -0.35 16.95
CA ASN A 7 -6.47 -1.72 16.45
C ASN A 7 -7.53 -2.60 17.13
N LYS A 8 -7.75 -2.45 18.45
CA LYS A 8 -8.78 -3.20 19.17
C LYS A 8 -10.20 -2.79 18.77
N ILE A 9 -10.40 -1.52 18.42
CA ILE A 9 -11.71 -1.02 17.96
C ILE A 9 -11.99 -1.58 16.56
N PHE A 10 -11.07 -1.40 15.63
CA PHE A 10 -11.25 -1.85 14.23
C PHE A 10 -11.26 -3.38 14.07
N SER A 11 -10.61 -4.13 14.95
CA SER A 11 -10.69 -5.60 14.95
C SER A 11 -11.94 -6.15 15.63
N GLY A 12 -12.81 -5.29 16.19
CA GLY A 12 -13.97 -5.70 16.96
C GLY A 12 -13.65 -6.32 18.34
N ALA A 13 -12.38 -6.29 18.75
CA ALA A 13 -11.97 -6.78 20.08
C ALA A 13 -12.51 -5.92 21.23
N THR A 14 -12.85 -4.66 20.95
CA THR A 14 -13.54 -3.75 21.87
C THR A 14 -14.96 -3.52 21.38
N LYS A 15 -15.93 -4.04 22.10
CA LYS A 15 -17.36 -3.93 21.76
C LYS A 15 -18.00 -2.61 22.22
N SER A 16 -17.37 -1.89 23.17
CA SER A 16 -17.83 -0.61 23.68
C SER A 16 -16.63 0.30 23.95
N PRO A 17 -16.10 0.99 22.93
CA PRO A 17 -15.03 1.95 23.13
C PRO A 17 -15.53 3.17 23.91
N GLN A 18 -14.65 3.81 24.70
CA GLN A 18 -15.00 5.02 25.46
C GLN A 18 -15.33 6.17 24.50
N TYR A 19 -16.28 7.01 24.90
CA TYR A 19 -16.78 8.14 24.13
C TYR A 19 -15.66 9.06 23.60
N ASP A 20 -14.73 9.45 24.46
CA ASP A 20 -13.61 10.32 24.10
C ASP A 20 -12.69 9.69 23.03
N THR A 21 -12.59 8.36 23.05
CA THR A 21 -11.81 7.63 22.03
C THR A 21 -12.49 7.66 20.68
N ILE A 22 -13.82 7.52 20.65
CA ILE A 22 -14.61 7.63 19.40
C ILE A 22 -14.53 9.03 18.86
N LEU A 23 -14.74 10.06 19.70
CA LEU A 23 -14.67 11.46 19.29
C LEU A 23 -13.29 11.83 18.71
N ALA A 24 -12.21 11.33 19.32
CA ALA A 24 -10.86 11.52 18.80
C ALA A 24 -10.63 10.82 17.45
N LEU A 25 -11.23 9.66 17.23
CA LEU A 25 -11.19 8.96 15.95
C LEU A 25 -12.03 9.70 14.89
N GLU A 26 -13.23 10.16 15.21
CA GLU A 26 -14.07 10.99 14.32
C GLU A 26 -13.30 12.24 13.85
N THR A 27 -12.62 12.91 14.78
CA THR A 27 -11.84 14.12 14.46
C THR A 27 -10.68 13.83 13.52
N VAL A 28 -9.97 12.71 13.73
CA VAL A 28 -8.78 12.35 12.93
C VAL A 28 -9.16 11.77 11.57
N LEU A 29 -10.24 10.99 11.52
CA LEU A 29 -10.67 10.29 10.31
C LEU A 29 -11.65 11.09 9.45
N GLY A 30 -12.17 12.22 9.97
CA GLY A 30 -13.20 13.02 9.29
C GLY A 30 -14.53 12.26 9.11
N MET A 31 -14.78 11.27 9.97
CA MET A 31 -15.95 10.40 9.91
C MET A 31 -16.79 10.59 11.17
N THR A 32 -18.11 10.39 11.06
CA THR A 32 -19.01 10.40 12.22
C THR A 32 -19.55 9.00 12.46
N PHE A 33 -19.36 8.48 13.68
CA PHE A 33 -19.97 7.21 14.09
C PHE A 33 -21.39 7.50 14.61
N TYR A 34 -22.39 6.94 13.95
CA TYR A 34 -23.79 7.09 14.36
C TYR A 34 -24.02 6.42 15.72
N ARG A 35 -24.83 7.09 16.56
CA ARG A 35 -25.34 6.56 17.81
C ARG A 35 -26.83 6.35 17.65
N ASP A 36 -27.28 5.10 17.69
CA ASP A 36 -28.68 4.83 17.99
C ASP A 36 -28.91 5.00 19.48
N GLU A 37 -29.97 5.68 19.87
CA GLU A 37 -30.28 6.01 21.26
C GLU A 37 -30.51 4.75 22.13
N ASP A 38 -30.66 3.54 21.55
CA ASP A 38 -31.02 2.30 22.22
C ASP A 38 -30.15 1.07 21.87
N GLY A 39 -28.97 1.20 21.24
CA GLY A 39 -28.22 0.03 20.77
C GLY A 39 -26.68 0.14 20.76
N PRO A 40 -25.99 -0.98 20.56
CA PRO A 40 -24.55 -0.96 20.38
C PRO A 40 -24.18 -0.16 19.14
N TYR A 41 -23.06 0.59 19.20
CA TYR A 41 -22.57 1.44 18.11
C TYR A 41 -22.62 0.73 16.77
N VAL A 42 -23.53 1.16 15.90
CA VAL A 42 -23.59 0.73 14.50
C VAL A 42 -22.96 1.84 13.67
N SER A 43 -21.87 1.55 12.99
CA SER A 43 -21.31 2.44 11.99
C SER A 43 -22.25 2.45 10.79
N SER A 44 -23.19 3.41 10.71
CA SER A 44 -23.86 3.67 9.46
C SER A 44 -22.95 4.54 8.62
N MET A 45 -22.06 3.94 7.87
CA MET A 45 -21.61 4.53 6.63
C MET A 45 -22.84 4.70 5.75
N ARG A 46 -23.14 5.94 5.27
CA ARG A 46 -24.01 6.10 4.12
C ARG A 46 -23.56 5.09 3.10
N GLU A 47 -24.52 4.34 2.56
CA GLU A 47 -24.37 3.35 1.50
C GLU A 47 -23.88 3.98 0.18
N GLU A 48 -22.68 4.48 0.16
CA GLU A 48 -21.76 4.31 -0.95
C GLU A 48 -20.84 3.20 -0.49
N ALA A 49 -21.26 2.00 -0.85
CA ALA A 49 -20.78 0.71 -0.49
C ALA A 49 -19.23 0.61 -0.43
N PHE A 50 -18.61 0.98 0.68
CA PHE A 50 -17.44 0.23 1.09
C PHE A 50 -17.97 -1.12 1.58
N HIS A 51 -18.10 -2.07 0.68
CA HIS A 51 -18.20 -3.47 1.06
C HIS A 51 -17.03 -3.71 2.01
N TYR A 52 -17.32 -4.05 3.26
CA TYR A 52 -16.34 -4.60 4.19
C TYR A 52 -15.94 -5.96 3.63
N THR A 53 -15.08 -5.91 2.63
CA THR A 53 -14.50 -7.10 2.04
C THR A 53 -13.51 -7.63 3.06
N VAL A 54 -13.60 -8.88 3.40
CA VAL A 54 -12.65 -9.52 4.33
C VAL A 54 -11.25 -9.35 3.75
N GLN A 55 -10.28 -8.90 4.57
CA GLN A 55 -8.87 -8.86 4.15
C GLN A 55 -8.48 -10.20 3.53
N GLY A 56 -7.83 -10.15 2.36
CA GLY A 56 -7.54 -11.33 1.54
C GLY A 56 -8.55 -11.57 0.41
N SER A 57 -9.58 -10.73 0.24
CA SER A 57 -10.56 -10.85 -0.85
C SER A 57 -10.65 -9.59 -1.74
N TYR A 58 -9.84 -8.57 -1.49
CA TYR A 58 -9.79 -7.38 -2.33
C TYR A 58 -9.15 -7.66 -3.69
N THR A 59 -9.58 -6.88 -4.68
CA THR A 59 -9.17 -6.99 -6.07
C THR A 59 -8.58 -5.68 -6.59
N LEU A 60 -8.03 -5.68 -7.81
CA LEU A 60 -7.62 -4.48 -8.53
C LEU A 60 -8.74 -3.44 -8.63
N LYS A 61 -9.99 -3.88 -8.75
CA LYS A 61 -11.14 -2.97 -8.78
C LYS A 61 -11.25 -2.20 -7.48
N ASP A 62 -11.08 -2.87 -6.35
CA ASP A 62 -11.11 -2.25 -5.02
C ASP A 62 -9.90 -1.33 -4.81
N TYR A 63 -8.72 -1.74 -5.31
CA TYR A 63 -7.50 -0.95 -5.29
C TYR A 63 -7.68 0.40 -6.02
N TYR A 64 -8.23 0.39 -7.23
CA TYR A 64 -8.49 1.61 -8.00
C TYR A 64 -9.71 2.41 -7.52
N ALA A 65 -10.52 1.86 -6.63
CA ALA A 65 -11.59 2.57 -5.95
C ALA A 65 -11.14 3.29 -4.66
N LEU A 66 -9.88 3.11 -4.25
CA LEU A 66 -9.35 3.83 -3.09
C LEU A 66 -9.39 5.36 -3.35
N PRO A 67 -9.72 6.15 -2.33
CA PRO A 67 -9.62 7.60 -2.41
C PRO A 67 -8.19 8.06 -2.75
N ASP A 68 -8.04 9.11 -3.57
CA ASP A 68 -6.75 9.62 -4.07
C ASP A 68 -5.73 9.96 -2.97
N HIS A 69 -6.21 10.29 -1.77
CA HIS A 69 -5.35 10.62 -0.63
C HIS A 69 -4.82 9.38 0.11
N LEU A 70 -5.32 8.18 -0.21
CA LEU A 70 -4.86 6.92 0.38
C LEU A 70 -3.91 6.22 -0.58
N ARG A 71 -2.75 5.86 -0.05
CA ARG A 71 -1.79 5.01 -0.76
C ARG A 71 -1.74 3.66 -0.08
N ALA A 72 -1.82 2.60 -0.87
CA ALA A 72 -1.72 1.24 -0.40
C ALA A 72 -1.05 0.35 -1.46
N GLU A 73 -0.52 -0.77 -1.03
CA GLU A 73 -0.24 -1.92 -1.88
C GLU A 73 -1.34 -2.96 -1.65
N LEU A 74 -1.59 -3.77 -2.65
CA LEU A 74 -2.49 -4.92 -2.59
C LEU A 74 -1.65 -6.18 -2.74
N ILE A 75 -1.66 -7.08 -1.76
CA ILE A 75 -0.92 -8.33 -1.81
C ILE A 75 -1.85 -9.47 -1.39
N ASP A 76 -2.06 -10.44 -2.27
CA ASP A 76 -2.99 -11.55 -2.06
C ASP A 76 -4.40 -11.10 -1.63
N GLY A 77 -4.87 -9.98 -2.18
CA GLY A 77 -6.17 -9.41 -1.83
C GLY A 77 -6.22 -8.74 -0.46
N GLN A 78 -5.08 -8.38 0.12
CA GLN A 78 -4.98 -7.66 1.38
C GLN A 78 -4.34 -6.29 1.16
N PHE A 79 -4.96 -5.22 1.69
CA PHE A 79 -4.39 -3.87 1.64
C PHE A 79 -3.33 -3.64 2.70
N TYR A 80 -2.21 -3.08 2.24
CA TYR A 80 -1.10 -2.59 3.06
C TYR A 80 -0.96 -1.08 2.85
N TYR A 81 -1.53 -0.29 3.76
CA TYR A 81 -1.49 1.16 3.66
C TYR A 81 -0.10 1.72 3.89
N MET A 82 0.29 2.65 3.02
CA MET A 82 1.62 3.26 3.00
C MET A 82 1.58 4.64 3.66
N SER A 83 2.59 4.93 4.48
CA SER A 83 2.84 6.27 5.01
C SER A 83 3.74 7.07 4.07
N SER A 84 3.74 8.40 4.21
CA SER A 84 4.70 9.25 3.50
C SER A 84 6.14 8.93 3.93
N PRO A 85 7.07 8.79 3.00
CA PRO A 85 8.46 8.51 3.30
C PRO A 85 9.16 9.70 3.97
N GLY A 86 10.06 9.40 4.91
CA GLY A 86 10.85 10.41 5.59
C GLY A 86 11.98 10.99 4.70
N PRO A 87 12.63 12.09 5.14
CA PRO A 87 13.63 12.80 4.34
C PRO A 87 14.89 11.97 4.04
N ILE A 88 15.28 11.08 4.94
CA ILE A 88 16.44 10.18 4.72
C ILE A 88 16.13 9.19 3.62
N HIS A 89 14.93 8.58 3.66
CA HIS A 89 14.44 7.68 2.63
C HIS A 89 14.45 8.36 1.26
N GLN A 90 13.89 9.57 1.14
CA GLN A 90 13.86 10.32 -0.11
C GLN A 90 15.25 10.63 -0.66
N LYS A 91 16.22 10.99 0.21
CA LYS A 91 17.60 11.21 -0.22
C LYS A 91 18.26 9.95 -0.74
N LEU A 92 18.06 8.82 -0.07
CA LEU A 92 18.60 7.53 -0.50
C LEU A 92 18.02 7.08 -1.85
N VAL A 93 16.69 7.16 -2.02
CA VAL A 93 16.04 6.86 -3.30
C VAL A 93 16.62 7.72 -4.41
N GLY A 94 16.73 9.04 -4.20
CA GLY A 94 17.26 9.97 -5.19
C GLY A 94 18.70 9.68 -5.60
N GLU A 95 19.56 9.40 -4.63
CA GLU A 95 20.97 9.07 -4.89
C GLU A 95 21.11 7.74 -5.64
N LEU A 96 20.41 6.71 -5.18
CA LEU A 96 20.45 5.39 -5.84
C LEU A 96 19.86 5.45 -7.25
N TYR A 97 18.77 6.18 -7.46
CA TYR A 97 18.22 6.43 -8.77
C TYR A 97 19.27 7.06 -9.72
N PHE A 98 19.94 8.12 -9.27
CA PHE A 98 20.96 8.80 -10.06
C PHE A 98 22.10 7.86 -10.46
N GLN A 99 22.63 7.11 -9.50
CA GLN A 99 23.72 6.15 -9.72
C GLN A 99 23.33 5.05 -10.72
N ILE A 100 22.16 4.44 -10.55
CA ILE A 100 21.66 3.37 -11.40
C ILE A 100 21.35 3.90 -12.80
N LYS A 101 20.67 5.05 -12.90
CA LYS A 101 20.33 5.67 -14.20
C LYS A 101 21.58 6.00 -15.00
N GLU A 102 22.61 6.59 -14.36
CA GLU A 102 23.88 6.91 -14.97
C GLU A 102 24.62 5.65 -15.43
N TYR A 103 24.59 4.57 -14.63
CA TYR A 103 25.17 3.29 -15.00
C TYR A 103 24.50 2.71 -16.26
N ILE A 104 23.17 2.64 -16.29
CA ILE A 104 22.40 2.14 -17.43
C ILE A 104 22.70 2.96 -18.68
N ARG A 105 22.69 4.30 -18.56
CA ARG A 105 23.00 5.22 -19.66
C ARG A 105 24.38 4.96 -20.25
N ARG A 106 25.39 4.74 -19.42
CA ARG A 106 26.76 4.46 -19.89
C ARG A 106 26.89 3.09 -20.55
N LYS A 107 26.11 2.11 -20.11
CA LYS A 107 26.11 0.77 -20.70
C LYS A 107 25.37 0.70 -22.04
N GLY A 108 24.42 1.57 -22.27
CA GLY A 108 23.64 1.63 -23.50
C GLY A 108 22.81 0.35 -23.70
N GLY A 109 21.68 0.25 -23.01
CA GLY A 109 20.78 -0.89 -23.11
C GLY A 109 19.32 -0.44 -23.13
N PRO A 110 18.37 -1.36 -23.29
CA PRO A 110 16.93 -1.03 -23.36
C PRO A 110 16.32 -0.77 -21.98
N CYS A 111 17.08 -0.98 -20.90
CA CYS A 111 16.56 -0.89 -19.55
C CYS A 111 16.29 0.56 -19.13
N ASP A 112 15.22 0.77 -18.40
CA ASP A 112 14.92 2.05 -17.76
C ASP A 112 14.61 1.89 -16.28
N VAL A 113 14.71 3.01 -15.52
CA VAL A 113 14.53 3.04 -14.07
C VAL A 113 13.27 3.80 -13.73
N PHE A 114 12.41 3.18 -12.94
CA PHE A 114 11.17 3.76 -12.44
C PHE A 114 11.21 3.90 -10.92
N LEU A 115 10.51 4.91 -10.42
CA LEU A 115 10.39 5.22 -8.99
C LEU A 115 8.93 5.11 -8.55
N ALA A 116 8.70 4.80 -7.28
CA ALA A 116 7.38 4.94 -6.68
C ALA A 116 6.91 6.43 -6.75
N PRO A 117 5.59 6.65 -6.91
CA PRO A 117 4.54 5.65 -7.07
C PRO A 117 4.42 5.14 -8.51
N PHE A 118 4.60 3.86 -8.73
CA PHE A 118 4.36 3.19 -10.00
C PHE A 118 3.97 1.75 -9.74
N ASP A 119 2.83 1.32 -10.28
CA ASP A 119 2.25 0.02 -9.98
C ASP A 119 3.00 -1.12 -10.66
N VAL A 120 3.18 -2.22 -9.95
CA VAL A 120 3.71 -3.49 -10.47
C VAL A 120 2.67 -4.59 -10.22
N PHE A 121 2.15 -5.15 -11.30
CA PHE A 121 1.21 -6.27 -11.28
C PHE A 121 2.02 -7.57 -11.30
N LEU A 122 2.33 -8.12 -10.11
CA LEU A 122 3.27 -9.25 -10.00
C LEU A 122 2.68 -10.56 -10.48
N ASP A 123 1.48 -10.86 -10.02
CA ASP A 123 0.79 -12.11 -10.32
C ASP A 123 -0.12 -11.94 -11.55
N SER A 124 -0.45 -13.05 -12.20
CA SER A 124 -1.41 -13.05 -13.32
C SER A 124 -2.86 -12.98 -12.83
N ASP A 125 -3.07 -12.60 -11.57
CA ASP A 125 -4.37 -12.40 -10.96
C ASP A 125 -4.68 -10.91 -10.77
N ASP A 126 -5.86 -10.60 -10.27
CA ASP A 126 -6.30 -9.24 -9.97
C ASP A 126 -6.13 -8.86 -8.49
N ARG A 127 -5.18 -9.49 -7.75
CA ARG A 127 -5.09 -9.46 -6.31
C ARG A 127 -3.74 -9.01 -5.75
N THR A 128 -2.77 -8.72 -6.64
CA THR A 128 -1.43 -8.31 -6.22
C THR A 128 -0.91 -7.13 -7.03
N VAL A 129 -0.78 -5.98 -6.36
CA VAL A 129 -0.15 -4.74 -6.86
C VAL A 129 0.79 -4.21 -5.81
N VAL A 130 2.05 -4.02 -6.18
CA VAL A 130 3.06 -3.43 -5.30
C VAL A 130 3.67 -2.17 -5.92
N GLN A 131 4.25 -1.30 -5.11
CA GLN A 131 4.91 -0.07 -5.54
C GLN A 131 6.32 -0.03 -4.95
N PRO A 132 7.31 -0.71 -5.56
CA PRO A 132 8.69 -0.68 -5.07
C PRO A 132 9.28 0.73 -5.13
N ASP A 133 10.15 1.06 -4.19
CA ASP A 133 10.81 2.38 -4.14
C ASP A 133 11.54 2.71 -5.42
N LEU A 134 12.21 1.71 -6.01
CA LEU A 134 12.88 1.80 -7.30
C LEU A 134 12.89 0.44 -7.99
N MET A 135 12.70 0.45 -9.31
CA MET A 135 12.79 -0.76 -10.13
C MET A 135 13.46 -0.48 -11.47
N ILE A 136 13.98 -1.54 -12.07
CA ILE A 136 14.51 -1.53 -13.44
C ILE A 136 13.66 -2.44 -14.32
N ILE A 137 13.28 -1.94 -15.49
CA ILE A 137 12.54 -2.68 -16.51
C ILE A 137 13.34 -2.63 -17.80
N CYS A 138 13.69 -3.80 -18.33
CA CYS A 138 14.44 -3.92 -19.58
C CYS A 138 13.53 -4.19 -20.79
N ASP A 139 12.42 -4.88 -20.58
CA ASP A 139 11.39 -5.06 -21.59
C ASP A 139 10.32 -3.96 -21.49
N GLN A 140 10.49 -2.91 -22.29
CA GLN A 140 9.59 -1.76 -22.30
C GLN A 140 8.18 -2.08 -22.83
N THR A 141 7.96 -3.23 -23.45
CA THR A 141 6.61 -3.65 -23.91
C THR A 141 5.68 -4.00 -22.75
N ARG A 142 6.23 -4.25 -21.57
CA ARG A 142 5.48 -4.52 -20.33
C ARG A 142 5.04 -3.25 -19.58
N VAL A 143 5.55 -2.08 -20.00
CA VAL A 143 5.23 -0.79 -19.37
C VAL A 143 3.96 -0.23 -19.98
N GLU A 144 2.95 -0.06 -19.15
CA GLU A 144 1.64 0.46 -19.52
C GLU A 144 1.34 1.78 -18.80
N ALA A 145 0.25 2.45 -19.18
CA ALA A 145 -0.14 3.73 -18.58
C ALA A 145 -0.38 3.68 -17.06
N LYS A 146 -0.74 2.51 -16.52
CA LYS A 146 -1.04 2.34 -15.09
C LYS A 146 0.08 1.66 -14.30
N GLY A 147 1.07 1.09 -14.98
CA GLY A 147 2.13 0.35 -14.30
C GLY A 147 2.84 -0.63 -15.21
N VAL A 148 3.49 -1.63 -14.63
CA VAL A 148 4.20 -2.68 -15.33
C VAL A 148 3.63 -4.06 -14.99
N THR A 149 3.48 -4.90 -16.00
CA THR A 149 2.98 -6.27 -15.84
C THR A 149 4.14 -7.26 -15.67
N GLY A 150 4.07 -8.10 -14.64
CA GLY A 150 5.08 -9.11 -14.28
C GLY A 150 6.23 -8.56 -13.44
N ALA A 151 7.14 -9.44 -13.03
CA ALA A 151 8.25 -9.08 -12.17
C ALA A 151 9.23 -8.11 -12.87
N PRO A 152 9.65 -7.03 -12.20
CA PRO A 152 10.75 -6.18 -12.65
C PRO A 152 12.06 -6.97 -12.78
N ASP A 153 12.96 -6.53 -13.66
CA ASP A 153 14.30 -7.12 -13.79
C ASP A 153 15.18 -6.86 -12.55
N PHE A 154 14.86 -5.81 -11.81
CA PHE A 154 15.49 -5.48 -10.53
C PHE A 154 14.53 -4.66 -9.67
N VAL A 155 14.54 -4.90 -8.36
CA VAL A 155 13.76 -4.16 -7.36
C VAL A 155 14.68 -3.70 -6.25
N LEU A 156 14.47 -2.47 -5.78
CA LEU A 156 15.11 -1.92 -4.60
C LEU A 156 14.05 -1.36 -3.66
N GLU A 157 14.12 -1.80 -2.41
CA GLU A 157 13.28 -1.33 -1.31
C GLU A 157 14.15 -0.75 -0.20
N ILE A 158 13.85 0.44 0.25
CA ILE A 158 14.54 1.09 1.37
C ILE A 158 13.76 0.81 2.64
N ILE A 159 14.29 -0.08 3.44
CA ILE A 159 13.64 -0.51 4.68
C ILE A 159 13.75 0.58 5.72
N SER A 160 12.63 0.99 6.31
CA SER A 160 12.57 1.84 7.49
C SER A 160 12.31 1.01 8.75
N GLU A 161 12.72 1.51 9.92
CA GLU A 161 12.44 0.85 11.20
C GLU A 161 10.93 0.64 11.45
N SER A 162 10.08 1.47 10.85
CA SER A 162 8.63 1.44 11.01
C SER A 162 7.91 0.45 10.09
N THR A 163 8.49 0.06 8.96
CA THR A 163 7.88 -0.86 7.98
C THR A 163 8.17 -2.33 8.25
N GLY A 164 8.86 -2.61 9.33
CA GLY A 164 9.00 -3.90 9.99
C GLY A 164 9.31 -5.12 9.10
N LYS A 165 10.02 -6.06 9.70
CA LYS A 165 10.50 -7.33 9.08
C LYS A 165 9.40 -8.16 8.41
N LYS A 166 8.12 -7.98 8.79
CA LYS A 166 7.00 -8.80 8.29
C LYS A 166 6.60 -8.40 6.87
N ASP A 167 6.53 -7.09 6.59
CA ASP A 167 6.15 -6.59 5.27
C ASP A 167 7.25 -6.87 4.24
N TYR A 168 8.51 -6.75 4.67
CA TYR A 168 9.67 -7.10 3.85
C TYR A 168 9.65 -8.57 3.41
N SER A 169 9.41 -9.51 4.32
CA SER A 169 9.40 -10.93 3.95
C SER A 169 8.25 -11.28 2.99
N THR A 170 7.09 -10.66 3.13
CA THR A 170 5.95 -10.87 2.25
C THR A 170 6.25 -10.38 0.83
N LYS A 171 6.74 -9.16 0.68
CA LYS A 171 7.11 -8.60 -0.64
C LYS A 171 8.26 -9.39 -1.27
N LEU A 172 9.30 -9.72 -0.50
CA LEU A 172 10.42 -10.51 -1.01
C LEU A 172 9.96 -11.86 -1.57
N ASN A 173 9.07 -12.56 -0.85
CA ASN A 173 8.51 -13.82 -1.32
C ASN A 173 7.69 -13.63 -2.59
N LYS A 174 6.93 -12.54 -2.70
CA LYS A 174 6.17 -12.20 -3.91
C LYS A 174 7.06 -11.94 -5.11
N TYR A 175 8.09 -11.11 -4.96
CA TYR A 175 9.07 -10.88 -6.02
C TYR A 175 9.76 -12.17 -6.45
N TRP A 176 10.15 -13.01 -5.48
CA TRP A 176 10.79 -14.30 -5.77
C TRP A 176 9.87 -15.26 -6.51
N SER A 177 8.58 -15.32 -6.15
CA SER A 177 7.62 -16.23 -6.80
C SER A 177 7.21 -15.75 -8.20
N ALA A 178 7.30 -14.46 -8.46
CA ALA A 178 6.91 -13.87 -9.74
C ALA A 178 8.03 -13.90 -10.80
N GLY A 179 9.27 -14.23 -10.44
CA GLY A 179 10.44 -14.34 -11.32
C GLY A 179 11.63 -13.64 -10.79
#